data_d6ad97c904c093b2990f063ce9ce9e09
#
_entry.id   d6ad97c904c093b2990f063ce9ce9e09
#
_cell.length_a   1.000
_cell.length_b   1.000
_cell.length_c   1.000
_cell.angle_alpha   90.00
_cell.angle_beta   90.00
_cell.angle_gamma   90.00
#
_symmetry.space_group_name_H-M   'P 1'
#
loop_
_entity.id
_entity.type
_entity.pdbx_description
1 polymer ?
#
loop_
_entity_poly.entity_id
_entity_poly.type
_entity_poly.pdbx_seq_one_letter_code
_entity_poly.pdbx_strand_id
1 'polypeptide(L)'
;ARDIPNGDADVIVCDAFVGNVILKLYEGVAGVLLSKIKGTMMNSLKTKIGALLIKKDLKKTLKGFSLDEYGGAPLLGLKGLLVKTHGSSKAVEIKNSILQCVTFKELDINNKFKEKLSLESKED
;
A
#
# COMPACT_ATOMS: atom_id res chain seq x y z
N ALA A 1 11.24 7.65 -11.70
CA ALA A 1 9.77 7.61 -11.48
C ALA A 1 9.09 6.48 -12.28
N ARG A 2 9.57 6.19 -13.49
CA ARG A 2 8.99 5.13 -14.34
C ARG A 2 9.07 3.74 -13.68
N ASP A 3 10.10 3.53 -12.87
CA ASP A 3 10.46 2.22 -12.31
C ASP A 3 9.70 1.91 -11.00
N ILE A 4 9.03 2.93 -10.41
CA ILE A 4 8.23 2.76 -9.19
C ILE A 4 7.20 1.61 -9.29
N PRO A 5 6.40 1.51 -10.37
CA PRO A 5 5.42 0.43 -10.50
C PRO A 5 6.02 -0.95 -10.75
N ASN A 6 7.28 -1.03 -11.19
CA ASN A 6 7.94 -2.30 -11.50
C ASN A 6 8.36 -3.07 -10.24
N GLY A 7 8.51 -2.38 -9.10
CA GLY A 7 9.00 -2.99 -7.87
C GLY A 7 10.52 -3.24 -7.86
N ASP A 8 11.28 -2.42 -8.60
CA ASP A 8 12.74 -2.56 -8.72
C ASP A 8 13.47 -2.09 -7.44
N ALA A 9 12.76 -1.44 -6.52
CA ALA A 9 13.30 -0.97 -5.25
C ALA A 9 12.43 -1.43 -4.07
N ASP A 10 13.06 -1.90 -3.00
CA ASP A 10 12.38 -2.31 -1.76
C ASP A 10 11.85 -1.11 -0.98
N VAL A 11 12.56 0.02 -1.01
CA VAL A 11 12.21 1.26 -0.31
C VAL A 11 12.47 2.46 -1.21
N ILE A 12 11.50 3.35 -1.29
CA ILE A 12 11.60 4.61 -2.03
C ILE A 12 11.44 5.76 -1.05
N VAL A 13 12.50 6.56 -0.90
CA VAL A 13 12.48 7.78 -0.07
C VAL A 13 12.20 8.98 -0.97
N CYS A 14 11.21 9.78 -0.58
CA CYS A 14 10.85 10.99 -1.32
C CYS A 14 10.27 12.04 -0.37
N ASP A 15 10.14 13.27 -0.86
CA ASP A 15 9.39 14.31 -0.17
C ASP A 15 7.94 13.89 0.08
N ALA A 16 7.41 14.21 1.26
CA ALA A 16 6.08 13.78 1.69
C ALA A 16 4.95 14.26 0.76
N PHE A 17 5.07 15.50 0.23
CA PHE A 17 4.09 16.03 -0.70
C PHE A 17 4.13 15.27 -2.03
N VAL A 18 5.33 15.10 -2.59
CA VAL A 18 5.54 14.35 -3.85
C VAL A 18 5.06 12.91 -3.70
N GLY A 19 5.42 12.23 -2.62
CA GLY A 19 4.97 10.86 -2.34
C GLY A 19 3.45 10.75 -2.26
N ASN A 20 2.79 11.69 -1.59
CA ASN A 20 1.33 11.69 -1.49
C ASN A 20 0.65 11.96 -2.84
N VAL A 21 1.21 12.85 -3.67
CA VAL A 21 0.70 13.10 -5.03
C VAL A 21 0.82 11.84 -5.89
N ILE A 22 1.97 11.16 -5.86
CA ILE A 22 2.18 9.91 -6.60
C ILE A 22 1.18 8.84 -6.16
N LEU A 23 1.02 8.62 -4.85
CA LEU A 23 0.06 7.66 -4.31
C LEU A 23 -1.37 7.97 -4.76
N LYS A 24 -1.82 9.21 -4.65
CA LYS A 24 -3.18 9.61 -5.03
C LYS A 24 -3.42 9.51 -6.53
N LEU A 25 -2.41 9.86 -7.33
CA LEU A 25 -2.48 9.69 -8.78
C LEU A 25 -2.58 8.20 -9.15
N TYR A 26 -1.74 7.35 -8.53
CA TYR A 26 -1.73 5.92 -8.78
C TYR A 26 -3.06 5.26 -8.41
N GLU A 27 -3.60 5.57 -7.22
CA GLU A 27 -4.93 5.11 -6.77
C GLU A 27 -6.03 5.57 -7.74
N GLY A 28 -6.01 6.84 -8.14
CA GLY A 28 -6.99 7.42 -9.04
C GLY A 28 -6.96 6.79 -10.43
N VAL A 29 -5.79 6.66 -11.03
CA VAL A 29 -5.61 6.05 -12.36
C VAL A 29 -6.01 4.57 -12.33
N ALA A 30 -5.62 3.82 -11.32
CA ALA A 30 -6.01 2.42 -11.16
C ALA A 30 -7.53 2.28 -11.05
N GLY A 31 -8.20 3.12 -10.26
CA GLY A 31 -9.66 3.12 -10.11
C GLY A 31 -10.38 3.43 -11.42
N VAL A 32 -9.94 4.44 -12.15
CA VAL A 32 -10.52 4.82 -13.46
C VAL A 32 -10.31 3.70 -14.49
N LEU A 33 -9.10 3.13 -14.57
CA LEU A 33 -8.79 2.05 -15.50
C LEU A 33 -9.67 0.81 -15.24
N LEU A 34 -9.74 0.38 -13.99
CA LEU A 34 -10.58 -0.76 -13.58
C LEU A 34 -12.06 -0.53 -13.88
N SER A 35 -12.56 0.70 -13.64
CA SER A 35 -13.93 1.08 -13.98
C SER A 35 -14.20 0.99 -15.47
N LYS A 36 -13.28 1.48 -16.31
CA LYS A 36 -13.36 1.40 -17.78
C LYS A 36 -13.34 -0.06 -18.26
N ILE A 37 -12.42 -0.87 -17.76
CA ILE A 37 -12.35 -2.30 -18.09
C ILE A 37 -13.65 -3.02 -17.71
N LYS A 38 -14.15 -2.78 -16.49
CA LYS A 38 -15.44 -3.33 -16.04
C LYS A 38 -16.59 -2.91 -16.95
N GLY A 39 -16.65 -1.62 -17.35
CA GLY A 39 -17.65 -1.13 -18.28
C GLY A 39 -17.62 -1.87 -19.61
N THR A 40 -16.44 -2.02 -20.20
CA THR A 40 -16.25 -2.78 -21.45
C THR A 40 -16.71 -4.23 -21.32
N MET A 41 -16.35 -4.89 -20.19
CA MET A 41 -16.76 -6.28 -19.92
C MET A 41 -18.28 -6.44 -19.74
N MET A 42 -19.00 -5.39 -19.36
CA MET A 42 -20.45 -5.42 -19.18
C MET A 42 -21.25 -4.94 -20.41
N ASN A 43 -20.59 -4.60 -21.50
CA ASN A 43 -21.21 -3.97 -22.66
C ASN A 43 -22.06 -4.91 -23.53
N SER A 44 -21.72 -6.20 -23.59
CA SER A 44 -22.43 -7.19 -24.41
C SER A 44 -22.55 -8.54 -23.71
N LEU A 45 -23.43 -9.41 -24.22
CA LEU A 45 -23.57 -10.78 -23.69
C LEU A 45 -22.26 -11.58 -23.86
N LYS A 46 -21.58 -11.41 -25.00
CA LYS A 46 -20.29 -12.07 -25.26
C LYS A 46 -19.21 -11.63 -24.27
N THR A 47 -19.09 -10.33 -24.04
CA THR A 47 -18.09 -9.79 -23.10
C THR A 47 -18.41 -10.15 -21.64
N LYS A 48 -19.69 -10.26 -21.27
CA LYS A 48 -20.12 -10.74 -19.94
C LYS A 48 -19.70 -12.20 -19.71
N ILE A 49 -19.91 -13.06 -20.71
CA ILE A 49 -19.48 -14.48 -20.63
C ILE A 49 -17.95 -14.54 -20.50
N GLY A 50 -17.20 -13.80 -21.31
CA GLY A 50 -15.74 -13.70 -21.21
C GLY A 50 -15.28 -13.22 -19.83
N ALA A 51 -15.94 -12.18 -19.29
CA ALA A 51 -15.64 -11.67 -17.95
C ALA A 51 -15.90 -12.72 -16.85
N LEU A 52 -16.95 -13.54 -17.00
CA LEU A 52 -17.26 -14.62 -16.04
C LEU A 52 -16.14 -15.67 -16.04
N LEU A 53 -15.65 -16.05 -17.21
CA LEU A 53 -14.58 -17.05 -17.37
C LEU A 53 -13.27 -16.58 -16.70
N ILE A 54 -12.88 -15.32 -16.90
CA ILE A 54 -11.61 -14.78 -16.35
C ILE A 54 -11.73 -14.21 -14.94
N LYS A 55 -12.92 -14.12 -14.38
CA LYS A 55 -13.21 -13.43 -13.11
C LYS A 55 -12.30 -13.87 -11.95
N LYS A 56 -12.06 -15.17 -11.83
CA LYS A 56 -11.26 -15.75 -10.74
C LYS A 56 -9.80 -15.31 -10.85
N ASP A 57 -9.22 -15.43 -12.04
CA ASP A 57 -7.82 -15.12 -12.28
C ASP A 57 -7.59 -13.60 -12.24
N LEU A 58 -8.51 -12.83 -12.82
CA LEU A 58 -8.47 -11.36 -12.73
C LEU A 58 -8.54 -10.89 -11.26
N LYS A 59 -9.42 -11.47 -10.46
CA LYS A 59 -9.52 -11.14 -9.03
C LYS A 59 -8.20 -11.47 -8.30
N LYS A 60 -7.55 -12.57 -8.62
CA LYS A 60 -6.25 -12.96 -8.04
C LYS A 60 -5.16 -11.95 -8.41
N THR A 61 -5.09 -11.56 -9.68
CA THR A 61 -4.12 -10.56 -10.15
C THR A 61 -4.35 -9.20 -9.50
N LEU A 62 -5.61 -8.73 -9.44
CA LEU A 62 -5.96 -7.45 -8.84
C LEU A 62 -5.76 -7.41 -7.33
N LYS A 63 -5.78 -8.55 -6.64
CA LYS A 63 -5.53 -8.64 -5.21
C LYS A 63 -4.10 -8.16 -4.85
N GLY A 64 -3.12 -8.41 -5.71
CA GLY A 64 -1.76 -7.90 -5.54
C GLY A 64 -1.64 -6.36 -5.58
N PHE A 65 -2.64 -5.66 -6.12
CA PHE A 65 -2.72 -4.20 -6.13
C PHE A 65 -3.58 -3.63 -5.00
N SER A 66 -4.22 -4.49 -4.21
CA SER A 66 -5.06 -4.03 -3.10
C SER A 66 -4.22 -3.71 -1.88
N LEU A 67 -4.38 -2.51 -1.35
CA LEU A 67 -3.76 -2.09 -0.09
C LEU A 67 -4.50 -2.62 1.14
N ASP A 68 -5.67 -3.26 0.95
CA ASP A 68 -6.54 -3.75 2.04
C ASP A 68 -5.86 -4.78 2.95
N GLU A 69 -4.83 -5.48 2.45
CA GLU A 69 -4.07 -6.48 3.22
C GLU A 69 -2.98 -5.85 4.13
N TYR A 70 -2.56 -4.63 3.80
CA TYR A 70 -1.49 -3.92 4.52
C TYR A 70 -2.08 -2.94 5.51
N GLY A 71 -2.55 -3.15 6.58
CA GLY A 71 -3.11 -2.27 7.62
C GLY A 71 -2.83 -0.77 7.42
N GLY A 72 -1.80 -0.27 8.07
CA GLY A 72 -1.37 1.13 7.98
C GLY A 72 0.14 1.28 7.78
N ALA A 73 0.62 2.52 7.75
CA ALA A 73 2.03 2.86 7.68
C ALA A 73 2.53 3.40 9.02
N PRO A 74 3.69 2.94 9.54
CA PRO A 74 4.27 3.49 10.74
C PRO A 74 4.78 4.91 10.49
N LEU A 75 4.51 5.82 11.41
CA LEU A 75 5.10 7.15 11.41
C LEU A 75 6.43 7.09 12.17
N LEU A 76 7.52 7.14 11.40
CA LEU A 76 8.87 7.02 11.93
C LEU A 76 9.33 8.33 12.59
N GLY A 77 10.38 8.26 13.45
CA GLY A 77 10.96 9.42 14.12
C GLY A 77 10.24 9.87 15.39
N LEU A 78 9.20 9.17 15.83
CA LEU A 78 8.48 9.45 17.07
C LEU A 78 9.08 8.69 18.26
N LYS A 79 8.89 9.22 19.47
CA LYS A 79 9.28 8.52 20.73
C LYS A 79 8.42 7.29 21.02
N GLY A 80 7.24 7.20 20.42
CA GLY A 80 6.30 6.10 20.56
C GLY A 80 5.90 5.53 19.21
N LEU A 81 5.27 4.37 19.22
CA LEU A 81 4.73 3.74 18.02
C LEU A 81 3.42 4.41 17.61
N LEU A 82 3.34 4.85 16.38
CA LEU A 82 2.14 5.37 15.76
C LEU A 82 1.99 4.78 14.36
N VAL A 83 0.83 4.20 14.07
CA VAL A 83 0.49 3.67 12.75
C VAL A 83 -0.65 4.49 12.16
N LYS A 84 -0.44 5.07 10.99
CA LYS A 84 -1.42 5.85 10.25
C LYS A 84 -2.18 4.94 9.28
N THR A 85 -3.50 4.92 9.38
CA THR A 85 -4.39 4.26 8.40
C THR A 85 -4.88 5.24 7.34
N HIS A 86 -5.47 4.73 6.26
CA HIS A 86 -6.13 5.56 5.26
C HIS A 86 -7.46 6.10 5.79
N GLY A 87 -7.88 7.31 5.36
CA GLY A 87 -9.14 7.92 5.80
C GLY A 87 -10.40 7.12 5.41
N SER A 88 -10.32 6.29 4.38
CA SER A 88 -11.39 5.39 3.92
C SER A 88 -11.25 3.95 4.44
N SER A 89 -10.35 3.69 5.38
CA SER A 89 -10.10 2.35 5.93
C SER A 89 -11.35 1.73 6.53
N LYS A 90 -11.57 0.47 6.20
CA LYS A 90 -12.64 -0.36 6.71
C LYS A 90 -12.17 -1.17 7.93
N ALA A 91 -13.08 -1.89 8.56
CA ALA A 91 -12.80 -2.67 9.77
C ALA A 91 -11.60 -3.64 9.64
N VAL A 92 -11.43 -4.26 8.45
CA VAL A 92 -10.33 -5.21 8.20
C VAL A 92 -8.99 -4.51 8.23
N GLU A 93 -8.86 -3.35 7.58
CA GLU A 93 -7.62 -2.57 7.52
C GLU A 93 -7.28 -2.00 8.91
N ILE A 94 -8.27 -1.52 9.65
CA ILE A 94 -8.09 -1.06 11.04
C ILE A 94 -7.61 -2.23 11.93
N LYS A 95 -8.23 -3.41 11.81
CA LYS A 95 -7.77 -4.61 12.51
C LYS A 95 -6.32 -4.93 12.18
N ASN A 96 -5.97 -4.94 10.88
CA ASN A 96 -4.61 -5.24 10.43
C ASN A 96 -3.60 -4.20 10.95
N SER A 97 -3.98 -2.92 11.01
CA SER A 97 -3.16 -1.85 11.59
C SER A 97 -2.89 -2.06 13.08
N ILE A 98 -3.89 -2.52 13.84
CA ILE A 98 -3.73 -2.83 15.26
C ILE A 98 -2.78 -4.03 15.43
N LEU A 99 -2.95 -5.10 14.65
CA LEU A 99 -2.05 -6.26 14.66
C LEU A 99 -0.62 -5.86 14.27
N GLN A 100 -0.47 -4.98 13.30
CA GLN A 100 0.82 -4.44 12.89
C GLN A 100 1.51 -3.66 14.04
N CYS A 101 0.74 -2.89 14.83
CA CYS A 101 1.28 -2.24 16.03
C CYS A 101 1.82 -3.26 17.05
N VAL A 102 1.14 -4.39 17.24
CA VAL A 102 1.62 -5.47 18.12
C VAL A 102 2.95 -6.01 17.61
N THR A 103 3.02 -6.37 16.33
CA THR A 103 4.25 -6.87 15.68
C THR A 103 5.40 -5.87 15.79
N PHE A 104 5.16 -4.59 15.52
CA PHE A 104 6.20 -3.56 15.63
C PHE A 104 6.71 -3.36 17.05
N LYS A 105 5.83 -3.50 18.04
CA LYS A 105 6.21 -3.46 19.44
C LYS A 105 7.06 -4.67 19.84
N GLU A 106 6.66 -5.87 19.43
CA GLU A 106 7.39 -7.11 19.68
C GLU A 106 8.79 -7.11 19.03
N LEU A 107 8.90 -6.54 17.83
CA LEU A 107 10.15 -6.36 17.10
C LEU A 107 11.02 -5.22 17.64
N ASP A 108 10.51 -4.44 18.57
CA ASP A 108 11.18 -3.26 19.17
C ASP A 108 11.75 -2.29 18.16
N ILE A 109 10.96 -1.99 17.13
CA ILE A 109 11.38 -1.22 15.96
C ILE A 109 11.92 0.17 16.34
N ASN A 110 11.29 0.86 17.28
CA ASN A 110 11.70 2.21 17.68
C ASN A 110 13.11 2.25 18.30
N ASN A 111 13.46 1.28 19.12
CA ASN A 111 14.81 1.22 19.73
C ASN A 111 15.85 0.81 18.68
N LYS A 112 15.52 -0.13 17.79
CA LYS A 112 16.41 -0.49 16.68
C LYS A 112 16.72 0.70 15.78
N PHE A 113 15.76 1.56 15.49
CA PHE A 113 16.00 2.80 14.74
C PHE A 113 16.92 3.76 15.51
N LYS A 114 16.67 3.98 16.81
CA LYS A 114 17.52 4.83 17.64
C LYS A 114 18.97 4.36 17.68
N GLU A 115 19.17 3.07 17.86
CA GLU A 115 20.51 2.44 17.87
C GLU A 115 21.22 2.68 16.53
N LYS A 116 20.57 2.39 15.42
CA LYS A 116 21.13 2.58 14.09
C LYS A 116 21.53 4.04 13.83
N LEU A 117 20.61 4.97 14.06
CA LEU A 117 20.85 6.39 13.86
C LEU A 117 21.95 6.96 14.81
N SER A 118 22.07 6.41 16.03
CA SER A 118 23.13 6.83 16.96
C SER A 118 24.52 6.29 16.58
N LEU A 119 24.59 5.22 15.82
CA LEU A 119 25.85 4.69 15.29
C LEU A 119 26.34 5.55 14.11
N GLU A 120 25.46 5.90 13.19
CA GLU A 120 25.80 6.75 12.03
C GLU A 120 26.26 8.15 12.45
N SER A 121 25.66 8.73 13.51
CA SER A 121 26.08 10.05 14.02
C SER A 121 27.42 10.07 14.75
N LYS A 122 28.11 8.95 14.91
CA LYS A 122 29.45 8.86 15.51
C LYS A 122 30.57 8.62 14.50
N GLU A 123 30.20 8.39 13.23
CA GLU A 123 31.15 8.18 12.13
C GLU A 123 31.41 9.45 11.30
N ASP A 124 30.64 10.53 11.55
CA ASP A 124 30.85 11.88 11.00
C ASP A 124 31.60 12.79 12.04
#